data_d9713e3a5cd3caa3bd9de8ce17e38563
#
_entry.id   d9713e3a5cd3caa3bd9de8ce17e38563
#
_cell.length_a   1.000
_cell.length_b   1.000
_cell.length_c   1.000
_cell.angle_alpha   90.00
_cell.angle_beta   90.00
_cell.angle_gamma   90.00
#
_symmetry.space_group_name_H-M   'P 1'
#
loop_
_entity.id
_entity.type
_entity.pdbx_description
1 polymer ?
#
loop_
_entity_poly.entity_id
_entity_poly.type
_entity_poly.pdbx_seq_one_letter_code
_entity_poly.pdbx_strand_id
1 'polypeptide(L)'
;MIRREINEEAGARSDGLMFVSVIFIATFTYIAFTTNPVYTGVGVGDRAPEITGQVWNGNTWETFDLHSFTDPSWEEGDDDGTWFMVEFMDTNCGACQKSAPDVATQQSKWLDGGSRSMPTNTSVQFLAVAFSLNPGADGWDYSREEITNFRENYEHTFGYMDDLDNANRDVWGIDYTPQYYLIAPNGIIQFASPEASAGENVWDSMEINIPRGD
;
A
#
# COMPACT_ATOMS: atom_id res chain seq x y z
N MET A 1 -72.13 -31.49 -0.20
CA MET A 1 -71.05 -31.37 -1.20
C MET A 1 -70.46 -29.98 -1.04
N ILE A 2 -69.36 -29.83 -0.32
CA ILE A 2 -68.75 -28.53 -0.05
C ILE A 2 -67.70 -28.32 -1.18
N ARG A 3 -67.97 -27.32 -2.02
CA ARG A 3 -67.06 -26.89 -3.07
C ARG A 3 -65.91 -26.12 -2.42
N ARG A 4 -64.71 -26.67 -2.40
CA ARG A 4 -63.48 -25.96 -2.02
C ARG A 4 -63.18 -24.92 -3.11
N GLU A 5 -63.40 -23.66 -2.86
CA GLU A 5 -62.84 -22.59 -3.68
C GLU A 5 -61.31 -22.63 -3.51
N ILE A 6 -60.63 -22.97 -4.57
CA ILE A 6 -59.17 -22.89 -4.63
C ILE A 6 -58.83 -21.41 -4.71
N ASN A 7 -58.17 -20.93 -3.71
CA ASN A 7 -57.79 -19.52 -3.57
C ASN A 7 -56.64 -19.19 -4.56
N GLU A 8 -57.02 -18.80 -5.79
CA GLU A 8 -56.06 -18.49 -6.88
C GLU A 8 -55.14 -17.32 -6.53
N GLU A 9 -55.59 -16.41 -5.64
CA GLU A 9 -54.77 -15.28 -5.15
C GLU A 9 -53.56 -15.73 -4.30
N ALA A 10 -53.66 -16.87 -3.63
CA ALA A 10 -52.52 -17.39 -2.85
C ALA A 10 -51.41 -17.96 -3.75
N GLY A 11 -51.78 -18.51 -4.90
CA GLY A 11 -50.83 -18.99 -5.89
C GLY A 11 -50.03 -17.86 -6.55
N ALA A 12 -50.72 -16.81 -7.01
CA ALA A 12 -50.08 -15.68 -7.69
C ALA A 12 -49.10 -14.93 -6.79
N ARG A 13 -49.39 -14.80 -5.49
CA ARG A 13 -48.46 -14.17 -4.50
C ARG A 13 -47.25 -15.05 -4.24
N SER A 14 -47.44 -16.38 -4.17
CA SER A 14 -46.33 -17.34 -3.99
C SER A 14 -45.40 -17.35 -5.21
N ASP A 15 -45.95 -17.34 -6.42
CA ASP A 15 -45.17 -17.31 -7.66
C ASP A 15 -44.37 -16.02 -7.83
N GLY A 16 -45.00 -14.88 -7.48
CA GLY A 16 -44.31 -13.59 -7.48
C GLY A 16 -43.12 -13.53 -6.48
N LEU A 17 -43.33 -14.07 -5.29
CA LEU A 17 -42.28 -14.11 -4.24
C LEU A 17 -41.15 -15.06 -4.66
N MET A 18 -41.47 -16.20 -5.27
CA MET A 18 -40.49 -17.15 -5.79
C MET A 18 -39.65 -16.51 -6.91
N PHE A 19 -40.28 -15.77 -7.84
CA PHE A 19 -39.62 -15.13 -8.94
C PHE A 19 -38.65 -14.03 -8.46
N VAL A 20 -39.08 -13.21 -7.50
CA VAL A 20 -38.23 -12.18 -6.85
C VAL A 20 -37.04 -12.84 -6.13
N SER A 21 -37.28 -13.95 -5.42
CA SER A 21 -36.20 -14.68 -4.74
C SER A 21 -35.17 -15.26 -5.70
N VAL A 22 -35.63 -15.81 -6.85
CA VAL A 22 -34.73 -16.35 -7.88
C VAL A 22 -33.88 -15.24 -8.51
N ILE A 23 -34.47 -14.08 -8.83
CA ILE A 23 -33.71 -12.92 -9.34
C ILE A 23 -32.69 -12.44 -8.31
N PHE A 24 -33.10 -12.33 -7.04
CA PHE A 24 -32.20 -11.90 -5.97
C PHE A 24 -31.00 -12.84 -5.80
N ILE A 25 -31.26 -14.17 -5.76
CA ILE A 25 -30.20 -15.17 -5.66
C ILE A 25 -29.29 -15.13 -6.89
N ALA A 26 -29.87 -15.04 -8.10
CA ALA A 26 -29.07 -14.97 -9.33
C ALA A 26 -28.19 -13.70 -9.38
N THR A 27 -28.75 -12.55 -8.98
CA THR A 27 -27.99 -11.28 -8.92
C THR A 27 -26.90 -11.35 -7.86
N PHE A 28 -27.21 -11.86 -6.68
CA PHE A 28 -26.24 -12.01 -5.60
C PHE A 28 -25.11 -12.99 -6.00
N THR A 29 -25.47 -14.10 -6.63
CA THR A 29 -24.50 -15.07 -7.13
C THR A 29 -23.62 -14.44 -8.21
N TYR A 30 -24.23 -13.71 -9.15
CA TYR A 30 -23.46 -12.99 -10.19
C TYR A 30 -22.47 -12.00 -9.57
N ILE A 31 -22.91 -11.16 -8.63
CA ILE A 31 -22.03 -10.23 -7.93
C ILE A 31 -20.90 -10.97 -7.20
N ALA A 32 -21.25 -12.04 -6.45
CA ALA A 32 -20.26 -12.81 -5.68
C ALA A 32 -19.18 -13.49 -6.55
N PHE A 33 -19.52 -13.85 -7.81
CA PHE A 33 -18.56 -14.46 -8.73
C PHE A 33 -17.83 -13.44 -9.64
N THR A 34 -18.35 -12.22 -9.78
CA THR A 34 -17.76 -11.18 -10.64
C THR A 34 -16.99 -10.10 -9.87
N THR A 35 -17.27 -9.94 -8.58
CA THR A 35 -16.48 -9.05 -7.72
C THR A 35 -15.40 -9.84 -7.00
N ASN A 36 -14.15 -9.52 -7.27
CA ASN A 36 -13.03 -9.96 -6.44
C ASN A 36 -12.93 -8.97 -5.28
N PRO A 37 -13.34 -9.32 -4.05
CA PRO A 37 -13.23 -8.37 -2.95
C PRO A 37 -11.74 -8.12 -2.67
N VAL A 38 -11.30 -6.89 -2.85
CA VAL A 38 -9.99 -6.46 -2.42
C VAL A 38 -10.06 -6.18 -0.92
N TYR A 39 -9.33 -6.97 -0.15
CA TYR A 39 -9.24 -6.79 1.31
C TYR A 39 -8.18 -5.74 1.64
N THR A 40 -8.36 -5.00 2.71
CA THR A 40 -7.29 -4.19 3.29
C THR A 40 -6.38 -5.10 4.11
N GLY A 41 -5.11 -5.07 3.81
CA GLY A 41 -4.10 -5.92 4.42
C GLY A 41 -2.70 -5.53 3.98
N VAL A 42 -1.71 -6.33 4.36
CA VAL A 42 -0.29 -6.04 4.11
C VAL A 42 0.35 -7.05 3.15
N GLY A 43 -0.44 -7.95 2.58
CA GLY A 43 0.00 -8.94 1.61
C GLY A 43 -0.06 -8.43 0.17
N VAL A 44 0.62 -9.14 -0.73
CA VAL A 44 0.55 -8.86 -2.17
C VAL A 44 -0.88 -9.08 -2.68
N GLY A 45 -1.41 -8.09 -3.40
CA GLY A 45 -2.80 -8.08 -3.89
C GLY A 45 -3.80 -7.46 -2.93
N ASP A 46 -3.43 -7.20 -1.67
CA ASP A 46 -4.26 -6.46 -0.74
C ASP A 46 -4.22 -4.96 -1.03
N ARG A 47 -5.27 -4.25 -0.62
CA ARG A 47 -5.24 -2.79 -0.54
C ARG A 47 -4.40 -2.39 0.68
N ALA A 48 -3.39 -1.57 0.46
CA ALA A 48 -2.53 -1.05 1.51
C ALA A 48 -3.36 -0.39 2.62
N PRO A 49 -3.08 -0.67 3.91
CA PRO A 49 -3.62 0.10 5.01
C PRO A 49 -3.21 1.58 4.89
N GLU A 50 -3.91 2.43 5.60
CA GLU A 50 -3.54 3.86 5.69
C GLU A 50 -2.10 4.03 6.20
N ILE A 51 -1.39 5.00 5.62
CA ILE A 51 -0.14 5.56 6.15
C ILE A 51 -0.37 7.06 6.28
N THR A 52 -0.44 7.53 7.51
CA THR A 52 -0.67 8.95 7.80
C THR A 52 0.30 9.46 8.86
N GLY A 53 0.71 10.71 8.75
CA GLY A 53 1.61 11.30 9.74
C GLY A 53 2.29 12.57 9.26
N GLN A 54 3.35 12.96 9.96
CA GLN A 54 4.19 14.10 9.58
C GLN A 54 5.42 13.58 8.83
N VAL A 55 5.65 14.08 7.63
CA VAL A 55 6.78 13.71 6.77
C VAL A 55 7.74 14.88 6.65
N TRP A 56 9.02 14.63 6.90
CA TRP A 56 10.10 15.56 6.61
C TRP A 56 10.49 15.45 5.13
N ASN A 57 10.32 16.55 4.40
CA ASN A 57 10.66 16.64 2.98
C ASN A 57 12.09 17.15 2.69
N GLY A 58 12.87 17.40 3.73
CA GLY A 58 14.21 18.01 3.68
C GLY A 58 14.22 19.49 4.04
N ASN A 59 13.06 20.11 4.26
CA ASN A 59 12.94 21.51 4.64
C ASN A 59 11.92 21.76 5.76
N THR A 60 10.79 21.05 5.71
CA THR A 60 9.70 21.20 6.67
C THR A 60 8.96 19.89 6.89
N TRP A 61 8.30 19.79 8.04
CA TRP A 61 7.37 18.71 8.34
C TRP A 61 6.00 19.03 7.76
N GLU A 62 5.46 18.12 6.95
CA GLU A 62 4.16 18.27 6.28
C GLU A 62 3.27 17.08 6.57
N THR A 63 1.96 17.32 6.63
CA THR A 63 1.00 16.22 6.77
C THR A 63 0.95 15.39 5.50
N PHE A 64 1.04 14.08 5.66
CA PHE A 64 0.97 13.10 4.59
C PHE A 64 -0.16 12.11 4.83
N ASP A 65 -0.82 11.71 3.77
CA ASP A 65 -1.82 10.65 3.73
C ASP A 65 -1.65 9.90 2.40
N LEU A 66 -1.28 8.61 2.50
CA LEU A 66 -1.03 7.76 1.34
C LEU A 66 -2.26 7.67 0.41
N HIS A 67 -3.45 7.54 0.97
CA HIS A 67 -4.66 7.37 0.17
C HIS A 67 -5.05 8.60 -0.63
N SER A 68 -4.55 9.78 -0.24
CA SER A 68 -4.75 11.00 -1.04
C SER A 68 -4.04 11.00 -2.40
N PHE A 69 -3.10 10.07 -2.59
CA PHE A 69 -2.33 9.88 -3.83
C PHE A 69 -2.82 8.69 -4.66
N THR A 70 -3.77 7.92 -4.17
CA THR A 70 -4.26 6.72 -4.87
C THR A 70 -5.47 7.04 -5.75
N ASP A 71 -5.52 6.40 -6.92
CA ASP A 71 -6.67 6.42 -7.82
C ASP A 71 -7.26 5.00 -7.93
N PRO A 72 -8.37 4.70 -7.24
CA PRO A 72 -8.98 3.37 -7.29
C PRO A 72 -9.46 2.93 -8.68
N SER A 73 -9.53 3.85 -9.65
CA SER A 73 -9.90 3.54 -11.04
C SER A 73 -8.71 3.15 -11.93
N TRP A 74 -7.48 3.32 -11.42
CA TRP A 74 -6.28 2.91 -12.14
C TRP A 74 -6.25 1.39 -12.34
N GLU A 75 -5.93 0.96 -13.55
CA GLU A 75 -5.82 -0.45 -13.94
C GLU A 75 -4.39 -0.78 -14.37
N GLU A 76 -4.00 -2.05 -14.23
CA GLU A 76 -2.70 -2.53 -14.67
C GLU A 76 -2.55 -2.34 -16.19
N GLY A 77 -1.48 -1.65 -16.58
CA GLY A 77 -1.20 -1.27 -17.96
C GLY A 77 -1.49 0.19 -18.30
N ASP A 78 -2.11 0.94 -17.37
CA ASP A 78 -2.18 2.39 -17.47
C ASP A 78 -0.78 3.00 -17.33
N ASP A 79 -0.49 4.04 -18.11
CA ASP A 79 0.81 4.71 -18.17
C ASP A 79 0.81 6.04 -17.39
N ASP A 80 -0.01 6.11 -16.34
CA ASP A 80 -0.12 7.24 -15.42
C ASP A 80 -0.14 6.80 -13.95
N GLY A 81 -0.24 7.79 -13.05
CA GLY A 81 -0.39 7.56 -11.61
C GLY A 81 0.93 7.55 -10.82
N THR A 82 0.79 7.49 -9.50
CA THR A 82 1.91 7.55 -8.55
C THR A 82 2.11 6.21 -7.88
N TRP A 83 3.30 5.65 -8.07
CA TRP A 83 3.77 4.45 -7.39
C TRP A 83 4.48 4.83 -6.09
N PHE A 84 4.30 4.06 -5.05
CA PHE A 84 5.01 4.25 -3.78
C PHE A 84 5.90 3.05 -3.47
N MET A 85 7.19 3.33 -3.26
CA MET A 85 8.09 2.43 -2.53
C MET A 85 8.12 2.88 -1.07
N VAL A 86 7.61 2.03 -0.18
CA VAL A 86 7.56 2.32 1.27
C VAL A 86 8.58 1.44 1.98
N GLU A 87 9.43 2.07 2.79
CA GLU A 87 10.36 1.40 3.70
C GLU A 87 9.92 1.66 5.15
N PHE A 88 9.58 0.61 5.89
CA PHE A 88 9.46 0.67 7.33
C PHE A 88 10.82 0.43 7.96
N MET A 89 11.30 1.38 8.73
CA MET A 89 12.67 1.39 9.21
C MET A 89 12.81 1.93 10.65
N ASP A 90 13.95 1.66 11.24
CA ASP A 90 14.38 2.22 12.52
C ASP A 90 15.79 2.79 12.32
N THR A 91 16.01 4.04 12.70
CA THR A 91 17.29 4.74 12.53
C THR A 91 18.44 4.08 13.28
N ASN A 92 18.14 3.37 14.38
CA ASN A 92 19.11 2.64 15.18
C ASN A 92 19.32 1.17 14.71
N CYS A 93 18.54 0.71 13.72
CA CYS A 93 18.67 -0.65 13.19
C CYS A 93 19.89 -0.78 12.28
N GLY A 94 20.83 -1.66 12.62
CA GLY A 94 22.04 -1.89 11.82
C GLY A 94 21.78 -2.43 10.42
N ALA A 95 20.65 -3.13 10.19
CA ALA A 95 20.26 -3.60 8.86
C ALA A 95 19.78 -2.43 8.00
N CYS A 96 19.00 -1.48 8.56
CA CYS A 96 18.57 -0.27 7.87
C CYS A 96 19.77 0.62 7.51
N GLN A 97 20.69 0.81 8.43
CA GLN A 97 21.94 1.55 8.16
C GLN A 97 22.77 0.92 7.05
N LYS A 98 22.77 -0.42 6.97
CA LYS A 98 23.49 -1.15 5.93
C LYS A 98 22.81 -1.05 4.57
N SER A 99 21.47 -1.03 4.50
CA SER A 99 20.72 -0.93 3.25
C SER A 99 20.60 0.51 2.73
N ALA A 100 20.73 1.53 3.59
CA ALA A 100 20.54 2.92 3.22
C ALA A 100 21.36 3.41 2.01
N PRO A 101 22.65 3.02 1.81
CA PRO A 101 23.39 3.38 0.60
C PRO A 101 22.81 2.77 -0.69
N ASP A 102 22.22 1.58 -0.62
CA ASP A 102 21.54 0.97 -1.75
C ASP A 102 20.25 1.73 -2.09
N VAL A 103 19.50 2.15 -1.07
CA VAL A 103 18.30 3.01 -1.24
C VAL A 103 18.70 4.34 -1.89
N ALA A 104 19.82 4.96 -1.48
CA ALA A 104 20.36 6.17 -2.11
C ALA A 104 20.71 5.97 -3.59
N THR A 105 21.21 4.78 -3.95
CA THR A 105 21.46 4.44 -5.35
C THR A 105 20.15 4.31 -6.13
N GLN A 106 19.15 3.67 -5.56
CA GLN A 106 17.86 3.47 -6.20
C GLN A 106 17.06 4.77 -6.34
N GLN A 107 17.12 5.68 -5.37
CA GLN A 107 16.50 7.01 -5.52
C GLN A 107 17.05 7.76 -6.75
N SER A 108 18.36 7.67 -7.00
CA SER A 108 18.99 8.30 -8.16
C SER A 108 18.53 7.70 -9.51
N LYS A 109 17.93 6.53 -9.48
CA LYS A 109 17.39 5.85 -10.64
C LYS A 109 15.90 6.18 -10.86
N TRP A 110 15.12 6.21 -9.78
CA TRP A 110 13.66 6.18 -9.84
C TRP A 110 12.97 7.51 -9.60
N LEU A 111 13.57 8.43 -8.82
CA LEU A 111 12.95 9.71 -8.50
C LEU A 111 13.13 10.72 -9.66
N ASP A 112 12.43 11.84 -9.56
CA ASP A 112 12.44 12.90 -10.56
C ASP A 112 13.85 13.27 -11.03
N GLY A 113 14.04 13.23 -12.36
CA GLY A 113 15.37 13.43 -12.95
C GLY A 113 16.28 12.21 -12.88
N GLY A 114 15.80 11.09 -12.39
CA GLY A 114 16.52 9.84 -12.31
C GLY A 114 16.86 9.22 -13.68
N SER A 115 17.70 8.20 -13.68
CA SER A 115 18.19 7.58 -14.91
C SER A 115 17.17 6.66 -15.60
N ARG A 116 16.09 6.28 -14.91
CA ARG A 116 15.03 5.45 -15.48
C ARG A 116 14.00 6.30 -16.21
N SER A 117 13.78 6.03 -17.49
CA SER A 117 12.69 6.64 -18.26
C SER A 117 11.35 6.03 -17.83
N MET A 118 10.37 6.90 -17.56
CA MET A 118 8.97 6.56 -17.26
C MET A 118 8.04 7.34 -18.16
N PRO A 119 6.79 6.88 -18.37
CA PRO A 119 5.77 7.66 -19.06
C PRO A 119 5.57 9.03 -18.38
N THR A 120 5.17 10.04 -19.16
CA THR A 120 5.12 11.44 -18.67
C THR A 120 4.21 11.64 -17.44
N ASN A 121 3.15 10.83 -17.33
CA ASN A 121 2.19 10.93 -16.23
C ASN A 121 2.43 9.90 -15.12
N THR A 122 3.45 9.05 -15.25
CA THR A 122 3.85 8.09 -14.22
C THR A 122 4.91 8.71 -13.32
N SER A 123 4.72 8.61 -12.02
CA SER A 123 5.69 9.04 -11.02
C SER A 123 5.97 7.94 -9.99
N VAL A 124 7.13 8.04 -9.36
CA VAL A 124 7.52 7.17 -8.25
C VAL A 124 7.86 8.05 -7.06
N GLN A 125 7.34 7.69 -5.91
CA GLN A 125 7.70 8.30 -4.63
C GLN A 125 8.27 7.24 -3.70
N PHE A 126 9.32 7.62 -2.96
CA PHE A 126 9.84 6.84 -1.86
C PHE A 126 9.37 7.47 -0.56
N LEU A 127 9.01 6.64 0.41
CA LEU A 127 8.61 7.04 1.75
C LEU A 127 9.29 6.12 2.76
N ALA A 128 10.10 6.67 3.66
CA ALA A 128 10.57 5.95 4.84
C ALA A 128 9.64 6.25 6.02
N VAL A 129 9.07 5.22 6.63
CA VAL A 129 8.28 5.31 7.86
C VAL A 129 9.19 4.92 9.02
N ALA A 130 9.66 5.92 9.77
CA ALA A 130 10.64 5.75 10.83
C ALA A 130 9.94 5.60 12.18
N PHE A 131 10.09 4.43 12.80
CA PHE A 131 9.49 4.10 14.07
C PHE A 131 10.51 3.55 15.07
N SER A 132 10.07 3.33 16.32
CA SER A 132 10.89 2.77 17.39
C SER A 132 10.71 1.26 17.48
N LEU A 133 11.67 0.47 17.01
CA LEU A 133 11.61 -1.00 17.12
C LEU A 133 11.84 -1.46 18.56
N ASN A 134 12.80 -0.83 19.26
CA ASN A 134 13.17 -1.15 20.65
C ASN A 134 13.19 0.11 21.51
N PRO A 135 12.04 0.72 21.81
CA PRO A 135 12.00 1.91 22.65
C PRO A 135 12.59 1.61 24.05
N GLY A 136 13.55 2.40 24.49
CA GLY A 136 14.23 2.24 25.78
C GLY A 136 15.51 1.41 25.75
N ALA A 137 16.00 1.01 24.58
CA ALA A 137 17.34 0.44 24.46
C ALA A 137 18.41 1.48 24.82
N ASP A 138 19.39 1.10 25.65
CA ASP A 138 20.45 1.99 26.08
C ASP A 138 21.28 2.52 24.90
N GLY A 139 21.42 3.83 24.80
CA GLY A 139 22.21 4.50 23.77
C GLY A 139 21.49 4.69 22.43
N TRP A 140 20.20 4.35 22.36
CA TRP A 140 19.37 4.61 21.18
C TRP A 140 18.58 5.91 21.38
N ASP A 141 18.60 6.76 20.38
CA ASP A 141 17.80 7.99 20.32
C ASP A 141 16.63 7.80 19.35
N TYR A 142 15.45 8.20 19.79
CA TYR A 142 14.24 8.19 19.00
C TYR A 142 13.64 9.59 19.03
N SER A 143 14.07 10.40 18.06
CA SER A 143 13.63 11.78 17.91
C SER A 143 13.46 12.16 16.45
N ARG A 144 12.73 13.24 16.20
CA ARG A 144 12.64 13.84 14.86
C ARG A 144 14.02 14.30 14.35
N GLU A 145 14.90 14.73 15.26
CA GLU A 145 16.26 15.12 14.92
C GLU A 145 17.05 13.91 14.40
N GLU A 146 16.91 12.75 15.04
CA GLU A 146 17.56 11.52 14.58
C GLU A 146 17.03 11.06 13.23
N ILE A 147 15.73 11.18 12.96
CA ILE A 147 15.14 10.88 11.66
C ILE A 147 15.72 11.79 10.57
N THR A 148 15.80 13.10 10.82
CA THR A 148 16.36 14.06 9.86
C THR A 148 17.85 13.83 9.64
N ASN A 149 18.61 13.56 10.71
CA ASN A 149 20.04 13.25 10.64
C ASN A 149 20.31 11.96 9.83
N PHE A 150 19.50 10.91 10.03
CA PHE A 150 19.62 9.68 9.25
C PHE A 150 19.43 9.97 7.76
N ARG A 151 18.35 10.67 7.39
CA ARG A 151 18.09 11.07 6.01
C ARG A 151 19.24 11.85 5.38
N GLU A 152 19.79 12.83 6.10
CA GLU A 152 20.89 13.67 5.64
C GLU A 152 22.21 12.89 5.51
N ASN A 153 22.53 12.04 6.49
CA ASN A 153 23.76 11.25 6.52
C ASN A 153 23.86 10.28 5.34
N TYR A 154 22.73 9.79 4.82
CA TYR A 154 22.68 8.90 3.66
C TYR A 154 22.31 9.62 2.36
N GLU A 155 22.24 10.95 2.37
CA GLU A 155 21.93 11.79 1.19
C GLU A 155 20.59 11.43 0.54
N HIS A 156 19.60 11.02 1.34
CA HIS A 156 18.27 10.70 0.85
C HIS A 156 17.50 11.98 0.55
N THR A 157 16.82 12.02 -0.61
CA THR A 157 16.06 13.20 -1.07
C THR A 157 14.56 13.06 -0.88
N PHE A 158 14.07 11.84 -0.61
CA PHE A 158 12.66 11.53 -0.40
C PHE A 158 12.18 11.78 1.04
N GLY A 159 10.88 11.58 1.26
CA GLY A 159 10.21 11.88 2.53
C GLY A 159 10.50 10.85 3.64
N TYR A 160 10.68 11.34 4.84
CA TYR A 160 10.83 10.55 6.07
C TYR A 160 9.69 10.86 7.03
N MET A 161 8.84 9.88 7.29
CA MET A 161 7.71 10.02 8.21
C MET A 161 8.14 9.75 9.66
N ASP A 162 7.66 10.59 10.55
CA ASP A 162 7.72 10.37 11.99
C ASP A 162 6.57 9.44 12.41
N ASP A 163 6.90 8.20 12.75
CA ASP A 163 6.00 7.19 13.32
C ASP A 163 6.51 6.73 14.70
N LEU A 164 7.10 7.65 15.47
CA LEU A 164 7.68 7.34 16.79
C LEU A 164 6.63 6.93 17.84
N ASP A 165 5.36 7.20 17.58
CA ASP A 165 4.24 6.67 18.35
C ASP A 165 3.79 5.27 17.91
N ASN A 166 4.42 4.70 16.86
CA ASN A 166 4.16 3.39 16.27
C ASN A 166 2.74 3.22 15.66
N ALA A 167 2.04 4.30 15.33
CA ALA A 167 0.68 4.24 14.83
C ALA A 167 0.56 3.48 13.50
N ASN A 168 1.41 3.80 12.52
CA ASN A 168 1.45 3.08 11.25
C ASN A 168 2.08 1.68 11.41
N ARG A 169 3.17 1.57 12.19
CA ARG A 169 3.79 0.29 12.51
C ARG A 169 2.78 -0.75 13.00
N ASP A 170 1.93 -0.37 13.95
CA ASP A 170 0.97 -1.28 14.58
C ASP A 170 -0.13 -1.71 13.59
N VAL A 171 -0.61 -0.79 12.75
CA VAL A 171 -1.60 -1.10 11.69
C VAL A 171 -1.02 -2.04 10.64
N TRP A 172 0.26 -1.87 10.28
CA TRP A 172 0.97 -2.68 9.29
C TRP A 172 1.56 -3.97 9.89
N GLY A 173 1.54 -4.13 11.21
CA GLY A 173 2.06 -5.32 11.89
C GLY A 173 3.57 -5.51 11.71
N ILE A 174 4.34 -4.41 11.66
CA ILE A 174 5.78 -4.44 11.41
C ILE A 174 6.52 -4.89 12.68
N ASP A 175 7.21 -6.02 12.62
CA ASP A 175 7.91 -6.64 13.74
C ASP A 175 9.45 -6.71 13.57
N TYR A 176 9.95 -6.43 12.36
CA TYR A 176 11.39 -6.30 12.06
C TYR A 176 11.64 -5.23 11.00
N THR A 177 12.89 -4.78 10.86
CA THR A 177 13.32 -3.77 9.89
C THR A 177 14.62 -4.16 9.18
N PRO A 178 14.84 -3.66 7.95
CA PRO A 178 13.86 -2.93 7.12
C PRO A 178 12.81 -3.86 6.50
N GLN A 179 11.59 -3.34 6.29
CA GLN A 179 10.58 -3.97 5.45
C GLN A 179 10.21 -3.05 4.30
N TYR A 180 10.11 -3.59 3.11
CA TYR A 180 9.81 -2.84 1.88
C TYR A 180 8.48 -3.27 1.30
N TYR A 181 7.75 -2.30 0.78
CA TYR A 181 6.50 -2.49 0.06
C TYR A 181 6.51 -1.69 -1.23
N LEU A 182 5.97 -2.25 -2.31
CA LEU A 182 5.65 -1.53 -3.53
C LEU A 182 4.13 -1.43 -3.65
N ILE A 183 3.63 -0.21 -3.75
CA ILE A 183 2.19 0.08 -3.83
C ILE A 183 1.91 0.73 -5.18
N ALA A 184 0.98 0.14 -5.93
CA ALA A 184 0.52 0.66 -7.22
C ALA A 184 -0.37 1.90 -7.07
N PRO A 185 -0.60 2.68 -8.15
CA PRO A 185 -1.42 3.88 -8.09
C PRO A 185 -2.85 3.66 -7.56
N ASN A 186 -3.42 2.46 -7.72
CA ASN A 186 -4.74 2.12 -7.16
C ASN A 186 -4.71 1.72 -5.67
N GLY A 187 -3.56 1.81 -5.03
CA GLY A 187 -3.38 1.46 -3.62
C GLY A 187 -3.20 -0.04 -3.36
N ILE A 188 -3.01 -0.87 -4.41
CA ILE A 188 -2.78 -2.31 -4.25
C ILE A 188 -1.29 -2.60 -4.08
N ILE A 189 -0.97 -3.43 -3.09
CA ILE A 189 0.41 -3.87 -2.82
C ILE A 189 0.85 -4.85 -3.92
N GLN A 190 1.95 -4.52 -4.60
CA GLN A 190 2.58 -5.34 -5.64
C GLN A 190 3.80 -6.11 -5.13
N PHE A 191 4.38 -5.67 -4.03
CA PHE A 191 5.47 -6.33 -3.32
C PHE A 191 5.37 -6.08 -1.83
N ALA A 192 5.62 -7.14 -1.05
CA ALA A 192 5.68 -7.10 0.40
C ALA A 192 6.88 -7.94 0.88
N SER A 193 7.85 -7.34 1.58
CA SER A 193 9.02 -8.05 2.10
C SER A 193 8.70 -9.31 2.89
N PRO A 194 7.67 -9.36 3.76
CA PRO A 194 7.34 -10.56 4.52
C PRO A 194 6.93 -11.76 3.67
N GLU A 195 6.42 -11.53 2.45
CA GLU A 195 5.97 -12.57 1.53
C GLU A 195 6.99 -12.90 0.44
N ALA A 196 8.08 -12.12 0.35
CA ALA A 196 9.09 -12.29 -0.69
C ALA A 196 9.82 -13.63 -0.54
N SER A 197 9.96 -14.33 -1.65
CA SER A 197 10.79 -15.53 -1.74
C SER A 197 12.28 -15.17 -1.63
N ALA A 198 13.12 -16.16 -1.32
CA ALA A 198 14.55 -15.94 -1.21
C ALA A 198 15.15 -15.42 -2.53
N GLY A 199 15.70 -14.22 -2.49
CA GLY A 199 16.30 -13.53 -3.63
C GLY A 199 15.38 -12.51 -4.32
N GLU A 200 14.10 -12.47 -3.99
CA GLU A 200 13.21 -11.40 -4.43
C GLU A 200 13.44 -10.13 -3.60
N ASN A 201 13.34 -8.97 -4.25
CA ASN A 201 13.49 -7.69 -3.59
C ASN A 201 12.57 -6.64 -4.25
N VAL A 202 12.35 -5.54 -3.55
CA VAL A 202 11.47 -4.47 -4.01
C VAL A 202 11.95 -3.83 -5.32
N TRP A 203 13.27 -3.78 -5.55
CA TRP A 203 13.86 -3.14 -6.74
C TRP A 203 13.55 -3.91 -8.01
N ASP A 204 13.59 -5.24 -7.96
CA ASP A 204 13.20 -6.11 -9.08
C ASP A 204 11.69 -6.01 -9.34
N SER A 205 10.90 -5.94 -8.28
CA SER A 205 9.45 -5.72 -8.40
C SER A 205 9.12 -4.37 -9.05
N MET A 206 9.84 -3.31 -8.70
CA MET A 206 9.70 -2.00 -9.35
C MET A 206 10.04 -2.06 -10.85
N GLU A 207 11.09 -2.80 -11.23
CA GLU A 207 11.46 -2.97 -12.65
C GLU A 207 10.40 -3.73 -13.46
N ILE A 208 9.71 -4.65 -12.84
CA ILE A 208 8.69 -5.48 -13.49
C ILE A 208 7.36 -4.72 -13.62
N ASN A 209 6.94 -4.04 -12.56
CA ASN A 209 5.59 -3.51 -12.45
C ASN A 209 5.47 -2.05 -12.93
N ILE A 210 6.51 -1.22 -12.75
CA ILE A 210 6.43 0.19 -13.14
C ILE A 210 6.69 0.35 -14.63
N PRO A 211 5.78 0.99 -15.40
CA PRO A 211 5.92 1.13 -16.85
C PRO A 211 7.22 1.84 -17.25
N ARG A 212 7.73 1.50 -18.43
CA ARG A 212 8.87 2.20 -19.05
C ARG A 212 8.35 3.24 -20.02
N GLY A 213 8.95 4.42 -19.96
CA GLY A 213 8.81 5.42 -21.01
C GLY A 213 9.55 5.00 -22.30
N ASP A 214 9.06 5.44 -23.41
CA ASP A 214 9.66 5.26 -24.74
C ASP A 214 11.02 5.99 -24.87
#